data_fe1ce3e7a3efc66633cbd91a004446d0
#
_entry.id   fe1ce3e7a3efc66633cbd91a004446d0
#
_cell.length_a   1.000
_cell.length_b   1.000
_cell.length_c   1.000
_cell.angle_alpha   90.00
_cell.angle_beta   90.00
_cell.angle_gamma   90.00
#
_symmetry.space_group_name_H-M   'P 1'
#
loop_
_entity.id
_entity.type
_entity.pdbx_description
1 polymer ?
#
loop_
_entity_poly.entity_id
_entity_poly.type
_entity_poly.pdbx_seq_one_letter_code
_entity_poly.pdbx_strand_id
1 'polypeptide(L)'
;KDLAKAAEWYRAAAEGGHYPSQARLGQMYATGEGVEKDRVQAFLWLSLAAQHGIGSALNALDGIVKHMSSEEKSEALNLFDLWRGKTAGAVGPSRIEPLPG
;
A
#
# COMPACT_ATOMS: atom_id res chain seq x y z
N LYS A 1 13.98 17.95 -9.00
CA LYS A 1 13.23 16.78 -8.70
C LYS A 1 13.57 16.23 -7.36
N ASP A 2 12.61 16.22 -6.51
CA ASP A 2 12.81 15.78 -5.13
C ASP A 2 11.96 14.52 -4.92
N LEU A 3 12.59 13.38 -5.01
CA LEU A 3 11.88 12.12 -4.86
C LEU A 3 11.36 11.90 -3.44
N ALA A 4 12.09 12.42 -2.45
CA ALA A 4 11.63 12.31 -1.07
C ALA A 4 10.34 13.07 -0.85
N LYS A 5 10.24 14.26 -1.46
CA LYS A 5 9.03 15.05 -1.37
C LYS A 5 7.88 14.39 -2.11
N ALA A 6 8.19 13.82 -3.28
CA ALA A 6 7.17 13.08 -4.02
C ALA A 6 6.64 11.91 -3.20
N ALA A 7 7.54 11.22 -2.50
CA ALA A 7 7.13 10.11 -1.65
C ALA A 7 6.19 10.56 -0.55
N GLU A 8 6.45 11.71 0.06
CA GLU A 8 5.55 12.25 1.07
C GLU A 8 4.16 12.51 0.51
N TRP A 9 4.11 13.07 -0.69
CA TRP A 9 2.86 13.31 -1.38
C TRP A 9 2.08 12.03 -1.63
N TYR A 10 2.79 11.03 -2.17
CA TYR A 10 2.16 9.76 -2.47
C TYR A 10 1.72 9.05 -1.20
N ARG A 11 2.50 9.18 -0.12
CA ARG A 11 2.11 8.57 1.14
C ARG A 11 0.82 9.19 1.67
N ALA A 12 0.73 10.51 1.66
CA ALA A 12 -0.48 11.18 2.14
C ALA A 12 -1.70 10.75 1.34
N ALA A 13 -1.57 10.71 0.02
CA ALA A 13 -2.68 10.31 -0.84
C ALA A 13 -3.02 8.83 -0.65
N ALA A 14 -1.99 8.00 -0.51
CA ALA A 14 -2.18 6.57 -0.35
C ALA A 14 -2.89 6.25 0.96
N GLU A 15 -2.51 6.93 2.02
CA GLU A 15 -3.14 6.73 3.33
C GLU A 15 -4.60 7.18 3.31
N GLY A 16 -4.92 8.11 2.44
CA GLY A 16 -6.29 8.56 2.25
C GLY A 16 -7.12 7.68 1.33
N GLY A 17 -6.54 6.61 0.82
CA GLY A 17 -7.28 5.65 0.01
C GLY A 17 -7.18 5.87 -1.50
N HIS A 18 -6.26 6.69 -1.96
CA HIS A 18 -6.09 6.93 -3.39
C HIS A 18 -5.27 5.78 -3.99
N TYR A 19 -5.95 4.90 -4.72
CA TYR A 19 -5.35 3.64 -5.17
C TYR A 19 -4.14 3.82 -6.11
N PRO A 20 -4.18 4.71 -7.09
CA PRO A 20 -2.99 4.91 -7.92
C PRO A 20 -1.78 5.37 -7.13
N SER A 21 -2.00 6.20 -6.10
CA SER A 21 -0.91 6.62 -5.23
C SER A 21 -0.36 5.48 -4.41
N GLN A 22 -1.24 4.56 -3.98
CA GLN A 22 -0.80 3.37 -3.27
C GLN A 22 0.14 2.54 -4.13
N ALA A 23 -0.22 2.36 -5.41
CA ALA A 23 0.61 1.61 -6.33
C ALA A 23 1.97 2.29 -6.51
N ARG A 24 1.95 3.60 -6.67
CA ARG A 24 3.20 4.35 -6.86
C ARG A 24 4.08 4.28 -5.62
N LEU A 25 3.48 4.49 -4.45
CA LEU A 25 4.22 4.43 -3.20
C LEU A 25 4.84 3.05 -3.02
N GLY A 26 4.07 2.01 -3.32
CA GLY A 26 4.59 0.65 -3.23
C GLY A 26 5.79 0.42 -4.13
N GLN A 27 5.73 0.95 -5.36
CA GLN A 27 6.86 0.84 -6.28
C GLN A 27 8.08 1.59 -5.76
N MET A 28 7.87 2.73 -5.14
CA MET A 28 8.97 3.50 -4.56
C MET A 28 9.66 2.70 -3.45
N TYR A 29 8.90 2.05 -2.61
CA TYR A 29 9.47 1.18 -1.60
C TYR A 29 10.19 -0.03 -2.20
N ALA A 30 9.67 -0.54 -3.30
CA ALA A 30 10.28 -1.69 -3.95
C ALA A 30 11.65 -1.35 -4.54
N THR A 31 11.80 -0.14 -5.03
CA THR A 31 13.04 0.29 -5.70
C THR A 31 13.93 1.15 -4.85
N GLY A 32 13.39 1.74 -3.77
CA GLY A 32 14.16 2.65 -2.94
C GLY A 32 14.21 4.07 -3.49
N GLU A 33 13.24 4.44 -4.31
CA GLU A 33 13.18 5.79 -4.87
C GLU A 33 12.45 6.72 -3.90
N GLY A 34 13.17 7.68 -3.36
CA GLY A 34 12.58 8.67 -2.46
C GLY A 34 12.30 8.17 -1.06
N VAL A 35 12.42 6.88 -0.84
CA VAL A 35 12.26 6.25 0.47
C VAL A 35 13.27 5.12 0.57
N GLU A 36 13.51 4.69 1.79
CA GLU A 36 14.38 3.54 1.99
C GLU A 36 13.67 2.29 1.49
N LYS A 37 14.41 1.46 0.75
CA LYS A 37 13.84 0.25 0.20
C LYS A 37 13.29 -0.66 1.30
N ASP A 38 12.06 -1.12 1.12
CA ASP A 38 11.37 -1.90 2.15
C ASP A 38 10.34 -2.81 1.49
N ARG A 39 10.64 -4.09 1.42
CA ARG A 39 9.76 -5.05 0.75
C ARG A 39 8.43 -5.22 1.47
N VAL A 40 8.43 -5.09 2.79
CA VAL A 40 7.19 -5.20 3.56
C VAL A 40 6.23 -4.07 3.22
N GLN A 41 6.75 -2.84 3.21
CA GLN A 41 5.93 -1.69 2.83
C GLN A 41 5.50 -1.76 1.37
N ALA A 42 6.40 -2.20 0.50
CA ALA A 42 6.06 -2.35 -0.91
C ALA A 42 4.91 -3.33 -1.09
N PHE A 43 5.00 -4.47 -0.42
CA PHE A 43 3.93 -5.47 -0.48
C PHE A 43 2.61 -4.89 0.01
N LEU A 44 2.64 -4.17 1.13
CA LEU A 44 1.45 -3.57 1.70
C LEU A 44 0.73 -2.67 0.70
N TRP A 45 1.45 -1.67 0.20
CA TRP A 45 0.82 -0.67 -0.66
C TRP A 45 0.43 -1.24 -2.02
N LEU A 46 1.25 -2.13 -2.57
CA LEU A 46 0.92 -2.76 -3.84
C LEU A 46 -0.29 -3.68 -3.70
N SER A 47 -0.40 -4.38 -2.58
CA SER A 47 -1.55 -5.25 -2.35
C SER A 47 -2.84 -4.47 -2.25
N LEU A 48 -2.80 -3.34 -1.54
CA LEU A 48 -3.99 -2.50 -1.44
C LEU A 48 -4.42 -1.98 -2.80
N ALA A 49 -3.46 -1.54 -3.62
CA ALA A 49 -3.77 -1.04 -4.95
C ALA A 49 -4.28 -2.15 -5.86
N ALA A 50 -3.65 -3.33 -5.79
CA ALA A 50 -4.05 -4.45 -6.62
C ALA A 50 -5.47 -4.90 -6.31
N GLN A 51 -5.87 -4.81 -5.06
CA GLN A 51 -7.21 -5.17 -4.63
C GLN A 51 -8.26 -4.32 -5.33
N HIS A 52 -7.88 -3.13 -5.75
CA HIS A 52 -8.80 -2.20 -6.41
C HIS A 52 -8.53 -2.10 -7.91
N GLY A 53 -7.90 -3.11 -8.47
CA GLY A 53 -7.81 -3.25 -9.91
C GLY A 53 -6.63 -2.57 -10.59
N ILE A 54 -5.62 -2.16 -9.83
CA ILE A 54 -4.42 -1.56 -10.43
C ILE A 54 -3.52 -2.69 -10.93
N GLY A 55 -3.58 -2.97 -12.22
CA GLY A 55 -2.86 -4.10 -12.81
C GLY A 55 -1.35 -4.05 -12.65
N SER A 56 -0.77 -2.85 -12.75
CA SER A 56 0.66 -2.70 -12.58
C SER A 56 1.11 -3.08 -11.18
N ALA A 57 0.23 -2.89 -10.18
CA ALA A 57 0.55 -3.27 -8.81
C ALA A 57 0.66 -4.79 -8.69
N LEU A 58 -0.21 -5.51 -9.38
CA LEU A 58 -0.16 -6.97 -9.39
C LEU A 58 1.17 -7.50 -9.94
N ASN A 59 1.59 -6.91 -11.06
CA ASN A 59 2.86 -7.31 -11.67
C ASN A 59 4.04 -7.03 -10.74
N ALA A 60 4.03 -5.88 -10.10
CA ALA A 60 5.10 -5.50 -9.19
C ALA A 60 5.14 -6.43 -7.97
N LEU A 61 3.95 -6.81 -7.46
CA LEU A 61 3.86 -7.73 -6.35
C LEU A 61 4.52 -9.06 -6.65
N ASP A 62 4.26 -9.58 -7.83
CA ASP A 62 4.81 -10.86 -8.24
C ASP A 62 6.32 -10.86 -8.14
N GLY A 63 6.95 -9.77 -8.58
CA GLY A 63 8.39 -9.65 -8.51
C GLY A 63 8.93 -9.55 -7.09
N ILE A 64 8.19 -8.88 -6.22
CA ILE A 64 8.62 -8.67 -4.83
C ILE A 64 8.51 -9.96 -4.02
N VAL A 65 7.40 -10.66 -4.17
CA VAL A 65 7.11 -11.85 -3.38
C VAL A 65 8.22 -12.89 -3.51
N LYS A 66 8.82 -12.96 -4.69
CA LYS A 66 9.90 -13.92 -4.95
C LYS A 66 11.09 -13.73 -4.03
N HIS A 67 11.28 -12.52 -3.53
CA HIS A 67 12.44 -12.18 -2.71
C HIS A 67 12.12 -12.01 -1.23
N MET A 68 10.87 -12.26 -0.84
CA MET A 68 10.46 -12.04 0.55
C MET A 68 10.63 -13.32 1.37
N SER A 69 11.10 -13.14 2.60
CA SER A 69 11.16 -14.25 3.56
C SER A 69 9.77 -14.53 4.11
N SER A 70 9.63 -15.66 4.81
CA SER A 70 8.37 -16.00 5.47
C SER A 70 7.98 -14.95 6.50
N GLU A 71 8.94 -14.46 7.24
CA GLU A 71 8.70 -13.42 8.24
C GLU A 71 8.22 -12.13 7.59
N GLU A 72 8.86 -11.75 6.49
CA GLU A 72 8.44 -10.54 5.77
C GLU A 72 7.02 -10.67 5.25
N LYS A 73 6.68 -11.82 4.70
CA LYS A 73 5.34 -12.05 4.18
C LYS A 73 4.30 -11.98 5.29
N SER A 74 4.60 -12.58 6.43
CA SER A 74 3.72 -12.57 7.58
C SER A 74 3.47 -11.15 8.08
N GLU A 75 4.56 -10.40 8.22
CA GLU A 75 4.47 -9.02 8.69
C GLU A 75 3.67 -8.17 7.70
N ALA A 76 3.92 -8.36 6.41
CA ALA A 76 3.22 -7.59 5.38
C ALA A 76 1.74 -7.89 5.38
N LEU A 77 1.35 -9.15 5.57
CA LEU A 77 -0.06 -9.51 5.61
C LEU A 77 -0.77 -8.92 6.82
N ASN A 78 -0.06 -8.88 7.96
CA ASN A 78 -0.63 -8.25 9.15
C ASN A 78 -0.87 -6.76 8.92
N LEU A 79 0.09 -6.10 8.31
CA LEU A 79 -0.06 -4.67 8.00
C LEU A 79 -1.17 -4.46 6.98
N PHE A 80 -1.27 -5.34 6.01
CA PHE A 80 -2.32 -5.25 4.99
C PHE A 80 -3.70 -5.29 5.64
N ASP A 81 -3.92 -6.23 6.55
CA ASP A 81 -5.21 -6.33 7.24
C ASP A 81 -5.52 -5.07 8.02
N LEU A 82 -4.52 -4.53 8.71
CA LEU A 82 -4.68 -3.33 9.50
C LEU A 82 -5.05 -2.13 8.62
N TRP A 83 -4.31 -1.94 7.55
CA TRP A 83 -4.53 -0.79 6.67
C TRP A 83 -5.80 -0.93 5.84
N ARG A 84 -6.14 -2.15 5.45
CA ARG A 84 -7.37 -2.39 4.72
C ARG A 84 -8.57 -1.93 5.54
N GLY A 85 -8.57 -2.25 6.82
CA GLY A 85 -9.64 -1.83 7.69
C GLY A 85 -9.71 -0.32 7.83
N LYS A 86 -8.54 0.31 7.95
CA LYS A 86 -8.47 1.77 8.10
C LYS A 86 -8.97 2.49 6.86
N THR A 87 -8.50 2.08 5.70
CA THR A 87 -8.90 2.76 4.46
C THR A 87 -10.35 2.53 4.14
N ALA A 88 -10.87 1.35 4.44
CA ALA A 88 -12.28 1.07 4.26
C ALA A 88 -13.13 1.98 5.15
N GLY A 89 -12.68 2.18 6.39
CA GLY A 89 -13.37 3.07 7.31
C GLY A 89 -13.31 4.51 6.85
N ALA A 90 -12.21 4.91 6.26
CA ALA A 90 -12.06 6.27 5.76
C ALA A 90 -12.99 6.53 4.58
N VAL A 91 -13.23 5.53 3.78
CA VAL A 91 -14.07 5.65 2.60
C VAL A 91 -15.54 5.51 2.93
N GLY A 92 -15.84 4.60 3.79
CA GLY A 92 -17.17 4.23 4.06
C GLY A 92 -17.96 5.17 4.87
N PRO A 93 -18.90 5.41 4.95
CA PRO A 93 -19.53 5.99 5.65
C PRO A 93 -20.13 5.29 6.30
N SER A 94 -19.49 5.25 6.50
CA SER A 94 -19.68 4.76 6.82
C SER A 94 -20.09 4.21 7.35
N ARG A 95 -20.15 4.24 7.59
CA ARG A 95 -20.17 3.57 7.94
C ARG A 95 -20.71 3.38 8.36
N ILE A 96 -21.03 3.68 8.48
CA ILE A 96 -21.21 3.34 8.80
C ILE A 96 -21.60 2.94 9.45
N GLU A 97 -21.60 3.24 9.78
CA GLU A 97 -21.70 2.77 10.25
C GLU A 97 -22.05 2.45 10.81
N PRO A 98 -22.44 2.59 10.93
CA PRO A 98 -22.60 2.22 11.46
C PRO A 98 -23.06 2.13 12.03
N LEU A 99 -23.32 2.43 12.30
CA LEU A 99 -23.71 2.25 12.61
C LEU A 99 -24.26 1.96 13.25
N PRO A 100 -24.37 1.96 13.55
CA PRO A 100 -24.69 1.66 14.05
C PRO A 100 -25.16 1.40 14.22
N GLY A 101 -25.44 1.67 14.11
CA GLY A 101 -25.92 1.33 14.11
C GLY A 101 -26.02 1.25 14.01
#